data_6e5c688a2c8eb9ce34cbed964853fb82
#
_entry.id   6e5c688a2c8eb9ce34cbed964853fb82
#
_cell.length_a   1.000
_cell.length_b   1.000
_cell.length_c   1.000
_cell.angle_alpha   90.00
_cell.angle_beta   90.00
_cell.angle_gamma   90.00
#
_symmetry.space_group_name_H-M   'P 1'
#
loop_
_entity.id
_entity.type
_entity.pdbx_description
1 polymer ?
#
loop_
_entity_poly.entity_id
_entity_poly.type
_entity_poly.pdbx_seq_one_letter_code
_entity_poly.pdbx_strand_id
1 'polypeptide(L)'
;MDAQNQNGMNTGENVFLIINQQITPLTRDVVRLGRQLDNDIVFQEESVSRNHAEIRCENGKYILHDLLSTSGTFVNNRRIERCLLNSGDLISLANVQFMFVNNNPRIASNSAISTRSLTPEDRQKADGK
;
A
#
# COMPACT_ATOMS: atom_id res chain seq x y z
N MET A 1 -14.74 20.33 17.73
CA MET A 1 -14.26 20.14 17.40
C MET A 1 -13.80 20.13 16.84
N ASP A 2 -13.82 19.90 16.87
CA ASP A 2 -13.22 19.68 16.25
C ASP A 2 -12.72 19.64 15.56
N ALA A 3 -12.87 19.74 15.77
CA ALA A 3 -12.27 19.44 15.15
C ALA A 3 -11.96 19.37 14.51
N GLN A 4 -12.01 19.31 14.62
CA GLN A 4 -11.61 19.00 14.12
C GLN A 4 -11.13 18.66 13.56
N ASN A 5 -11.23 18.39 13.88
CA ASN A 5 -10.63 17.83 13.45
C ASN A 5 -10.32 17.65 12.73
N GLN A 6 -10.59 17.58 12.68
CA GLN A 6 -10.21 17.26 12.07
C GLN A 6 -9.40 17.25 11.44
N ASN A 7 -9.12 17.28 11.45
CA ASN A 7 -8.29 17.24 10.77
C ASN A 7 -7.54 16.65 10.53
N GLY A 8 -7.46 16.46 10.82
CA GLY A 8 -6.78 15.93 10.49
C GLY A 8 -6.76 15.01 10.29
N MET A 9 -6.91 14.74 10.55
CA MET A 9 -6.84 13.99 10.32
C MET A 9 -7.09 13.19 9.77
N ASN A 10 -7.36 13.16 10.09
CA ASN A 10 -7.84 12.46 9.46
C ASN A 10 -7.33 11.70 8.36
N THR A 11 -6.17 11.73 8.05
CA THR A 11 -5.63 10.99 6.96
C THR A 11 -5.77 9.50 7.15
N GLY A 12 -5.59 9.00 8.31
CA GLY A 12 -5.75 7.60 8.57
C GLY A 12 -7.12 7.08 8.21
N GLU A 13 -8.10 7.93 8.27
CA GLU A 13 -9.45 7.53 7.94
C GLU A 13 -9.64 7.36 6.45
N ASN A 14 -8.85 8.08 5.67
CA ASN A 14 -9.00 8.07 4.22
C ASN A 14 -8.13 7.05 3.55
N VAL A 15 -7.09 6.59 4.21
CA VAL A 15 -6.16 5.65 3.62
C VAL A 15 -6.01 4.48 4.56
N PHE A 16 -6.32 3.31 4.05
CA PHE A 16 -6.32 2.12 4.90
C PHE A 16 -6.17 0.87 4.07
N LEU A 17 -5.93 -0.23 4.77
CA LEU A 17 -5.93 -1.55 4.17
C LEU A 17 -7.16 -2.31 4.63
N ILE A 18 -7.67 -3.17 3.76
CA ILE A 18 -8.73 -4.09 4.15
C ILE A 18 -8.11 -5.46 4.24
N ILE A 19 -7.99 -5.96 5.47
CA ILE A 19 -7.34 -7.23 5.75
C ILE A 19 -8.34 -8.10 6.48
N ASN A 20 -8.67 -9.26 5.90
CA ASN A 20 -9.63 -10.18 6.51
C ASN A 20 -10.93 -9.45 6.88
N GLN A 21 -11.40 -8.61 5.94
CA GLN A 21 -12.65 -7.89 6.10
C GLN A 21 -12.60 -6.84 7.21
N GLN A 22 -11.41 -6.47 7.65
CA GLN A 22 -11.25 -5.44 8.67
C GLN A 22 -10.46 -4.28 8.10
N ILE A 23 -10.86 -3.08 8.52
CA ILE A 23 -10.21 -1.86 8.08
C ILE A 23 -9.03 -1.58 8.99
N THR A 24 -7.86 -1.42 8.39
CA THR A 24 -6.64 -1.14 9.13
C THR A 24 -6.08 0.18 8.61
N PRO A 25 -6.26 1.27 9.36
CA PRO A 25 -5.80 2.58 8.88
C PRO A 25 -4.28 2.66 8.77
N LEU A 26 -3.82 3.41 7.79
CA LEU A 26 -2.39 3.70 7.64
C LEU A 26 -2.14 5.06 8.27
N THR A 27 -1.64 5.06 9.51
CA THR A 27 -1.54 6.28 10.30
C THR A 27 -0.12 6.79 10.44
N ARG A 28 0.84 6.13 9.83
CA ARG A 28 2.24 6.53 9.91
C ARG A 28 2.80 6.72 8.53
N ASP A 29 3.89 7.48 8.45
CA ASP A 29 4.58 7.67 7.17
C ASP A 29 5.22 6.39 6.68
N VAL A 30 5.60 5.53 7.59
CA VAL A 30 6.16 4.22 7.23
C VAL A 30 5.43 3.18 8.04
N VAL A 31 4.78 2.27 7.34
CA VAL A 31 4.03 1.17 7.95
C VAL A 31 4.72 -0.13 7.56
N ARG A 32 5.17 -0.89 8.52
CA ARG A 32 5.91 -2.13 8.28
C ARG A 32 5.00 -3.33 8.42
N LEU A 33 5.20 -4.25 7.49
CA LEU A 33 4.35 -5.42 7.37
C LEU A 33 5.22 -6.67 7.43
N GLY A 34 4.83 -7.61 8.26
CA GLY A 34 5.59 -8.85 8.36
C GLY A 34 5.10 -9.73 9.46
N ARG A 35 5.80 -10.86 9.64
CA ARG A 35 5.40 -11.85 10.62
C ARG A 35 5.90 -11.52 12.02
N GLN A 36 6.98 -10.78 12.13
CA GLN A 36 7.55 -10.45 13.41
C GLN A 36 6.67 -9.45 14.16
N LEU A 37 6.59 -9.60 15.47
CA LEU A 37 5.63 -8.85 16.26
C LEU A 37 5.92 -7.36 16.34
N ASP A 38 7.13 -6.93 16.02
CA ASP A 38 7.45 -5.50 16.07
C ASP A 38 7.08 -4.78 14.78
N ASN A 39 6.46 -5.47 13.82
CA ASN A 39 5.91 -4.79 12.66
C ASN A 39 4.65 -4.03 13.04
N ASP A 40 4.32 -3.01 12.26
CA ASP A 40 3.10 -2.26 12.51
C ASP A 40 1.86 -3.10 12.22
N ILE A 41 1.94 -3.92 11.18
CA ILE A 41 0.87 -4.85 10.85
C ILE A 41 1.49 -6.23 10.82
N VAL A 42 0.98 -7.11 11.66
CA VAL A 42 1.56 -8.43 11.85
C VAL A 42 0.69 -9.49 11.17
N PHE A 43 1.35 -10.30 10.36
CA PHE A 43 0.69 -11.40 9.66
C PHE A 43 1.25 -12.72 10.20
N GLN A 44 0.41 -13.51 10.84
CA GLN A 44 0.88 -14.75 11.46
C GLN A 44 0.75 -15.89 10.49
N GLU A 45 1.51 -15.80 9.41
CA GLU A 45 1.56 -16.80 8.36
C GLU A 45 3.01 -17.13 8.09
N GLU A 46 3.33 -18.39 8.08
CA GLU A 46 4.72 -18.78 7.91
C GLU A 46 5.31 -18.36 6.58
N SER A 47 4.48 -18.22 5.57
CA SER A 47 4.96 -17.81 4.26
C SER A 47 5.35 -16.33 4.23
N VAL A 48 4.93 -15.56 5.20
CA VAL A 48 5.26 -14.13 5.27
C VAL A 48 6.60 -14.00 5.99
N SER A 49 7.53 -13.26 5.39
CA SER A 49 8.83 -13.03 6.01
C SER A 49 8.69 -12.19 7.26
N ARG A 50 9.64 -12.32 8.16
CA ARG A 50 9.59 -11.56 9.42
C ARG A 50 9.45 -10.07 9.16
N ASN A 51 10.25 -9.53 8.27
CA ASN A 51 10.12 -8.15 7.80
C ASN A 51 9.91 -8.25 6.31
N HIS A 52 8.65 -8.21 5.89
CA HIS A 52 8.32 -8.59 4.52
C HIS A 52 8.26 -7.39 3.59
N ALA A 53 7.59 -6.33 4.00
CA ALA A 53 7.39 -5.17 3.15
C ALA A 53 7.10 -3.96 4.00
N GLU A 54 7.13 -2.79 3.38
CA GLU A 54 6.69 -1.57 4.07
C GLU A 54 5.99 -0.68 3.08
N ILE A 55 5.06 0.11 3.60
CA ILE A 55 4.35 1.11 2.81
C ILE A 55 4.81 2.47 3.31
N ARG A 56 5.34 3.27 2.40
CA ARG A 56 5.82 4.61 2.73
C ARG A 56 4.93 5.65 2.11
N CYS A 57 4.61 6.68 2.89
CA CYS A 57 3.87 7.83 2.40
C CYS A 57 4.86 8.94 2.11
N GLU A 58 5.01 9.30 0.85
CA GLU A 58 5.93 10.34 0.43
C GLU A 58 5.15 11.34 -0.40
N ASN A 59 5.05 12.57 0.09
CA ASN A 59 4.35 13.63 -0.62
C ASN A 59 2.91 13.24 -0.98
N GLY A 60 2.26 12.56 -0.05
CA GLY A 60 0.87 12.14 -0.26
C GLY A 60 0.70 10.91 -1.11
N LYS A 61 1.80 10.32 -1.56
CA LYS A 61 1.75 9.10 -2.37
C LYS A 61 2.22 7.93 -1.55
N TYR A 62 1.60 6.79 -1.76
CA TYR A 62 1.90 5.59 -0.99
C TYR A 62 2.65 4.61 -1.86
N ILE A 63 3.82 4.23 -1.41
CA ILE A 63 4.71 3.35 -2.17
C ILE A 63 5.00 2.11 -1.35
N LEU A 64 4.75 0.97 -1.96
CA LEU A 64 5.00 -0.33 -1.35
C LEU A 64 6.40 -0.79 -1.71
N HIS A 65 7.17 -1.19 -0.71
CA HIS A 65 8.53 -1.68 -0.90
C HIS A 65 8.65 -3.09 -0.36
N ASP A 66 9.16 -4.00 -1.18
CA ASP A 66 9.50 -5.33 -0.72
C ASP A 66 10.83 -5.25 0.03
N LEU A 67 10.93 -5.94 1.15
CA LEU A 67 12.14 -5.92 1.98
C LEU A 67 12.90 -7.22 1.83
N LEU A 68 13.18 -7.59 0.58
CA LEU A 68 13.93 -8.81 0.27
C LEU A 68 13.23 -10.03 0.85
N SER A 69 11.93 -10.07 0.68
CA SER A 69 11.15 -11.17 1.20
C SER A 69 11.46 -12.46 0.45
N THR A 70 11.27 -13.58 1.14
CA THR A 70 11.54 -14.87 0.54
C THR A 70 10.49 -15.23 -0.50
N SER A 71 9.23 -15.03 -0.18
CA SER A 71 8.14 -15.47 -1.04
C SER A 71 7.61 -14.39 -1.97
N GLY A 72 8.04 -13.15 -1.78
CA GLY A 72 7.68 -12.08 -2.69
C GLY A 72 6.53 -11.23 -2.25
N THR A 73 6.49 -10.04 -2.81
CA THR A 73 5.41 -9.07 -2.63
C THR A 73 4.82 -8.82 -4.00
N PHE A 74 3.49 -8.80 -4.07
CA PHE A 74 2.79 -8.70 -5.35
C PHE A 74 1.73 -7.61 -5.29
N VAL A 75 1.53 -6.92 -6.40
CA VAL A 75 0.43 -5.98 -6.55
C VAL A 75 -0.34 -6.41 -7.78
N ASN A 76 -1.62 -6.72 -7.59
CA ASN A 76 -2.49 -7.21 -8.66
C ASN A 76 -1.85 -8.36 -9.41
N ASN A 77 -1.28 -9.30 -8.63
CA ASN A 77 -0.69 -10.53 -9.12
C ASN A 77 0.63 -10.35 -9.86
N ARG A 78 1.24 -9.18 -9.76
CA ARG A 78 2.55 -8.95 -10.35
C ARG A 78 3.56 -8.76 -9.23
N ARG A 79 4.65 -9.49 -9.29
CA ARG A 79 5.69 -9.36 -8.30
C ARG A 79 6.38 -8.01 -8.43
N ILE A 80 6.58 -7.34 -7.30
CA ILE A 80 7.17 -6.01 -7.32
C ILE A 80 8.31 -5.92 -6.31
N GLU A 81 9.22 -5.00 -6.57
CA GLU A 81 10.19 -4.58 -5.58
C GLU A 81 9.73 -3.27 -4.97
N ARG A 82 9.06 -2.46 -5.77
CA ARG A 82 8.63 -1.15 -5.39
C ARG A 82 7.47 -0.76 -6.29
N CYS A 83 6.41 -0.24 -5.72
CA CYS A 83 5.21 0.03 -6.51
C CYS A 83 4.41 1.17 -5.90
N LEU A 84 4.08 2.15 -6.74
CA LEU A 84 3.16 3.20 -6.34
C LEU A 84 1.76 2.60 -6.25
N LEU A 85 1.12 2.78 -5.10
CA LEU A 85 -0.18 2.17 -4.84
C LEU A 85 -1.31 3.09 -5.27
N ASN A 86 -2.32 2.49 -5.88
CA ASN A 86 -3.56 3.17 -6.20
C ASN A 86 -4.69 2.49 -5.47
N SER A 87 -5.72 3.26 -5.17
CA SER A 87 -6.88 2.73 -4.46
C SER A 87 -7.46 1.56 -5.23
N GLY A 88 -7.73 0.48 -4.52
CA GLY A 88 -8.25 -0.73 -5.13
C GLY A 88 -7.18 -1.76 -5.47
N ASP A 89 -5.91 -1.41 -5.29
CA ASP A 89 -4.86 -2.37 -5.57
C ASP A 89 -4.91 -3.53 -4.61
N LEU A 90 -4.74 -4.73 -5.15
CA LEU A 90 -4.71 -5.95 -4.36
C LEU A 90 -3.26 -6.30 -4.09
N ILE A 91 -2.90 -6.31 -2.82
CA ILE A 91 -1.53 -6.59 -2.40
C ILE A 91 -1.45 -8.01 -1.86
N SER A 92 -0.38 -8.70 -2.21
CA SER A 92 -0.13 -10.03 -1.66
C SER A 92 1.26 -10.08 -1.07
N LEU A 93 1.34 -10.57 0.16
CA LEU A 93 2.61 -10.90 0.80
C LEU A 93 2.63 -12.42 0.83
N ALA A 94 3.48 -12.99 -0.01
CA ALA A 94 3.41 -14.44 -0.23
C ALA A 94 1.99 -14.76 -0.69
N ASN A 95 1.26 -15.58 0.05
CA ASN A 95 -0.11 -15.93 -0.36
C ASN A 95 -1.18 -15.23 0.46
N VAL A 96 -0.82 -14.22 1.24
CA VAL A 96 -1.79 -13.46 2.02
C VAL A 96 -2.17 -12.22 1.24
N GLN A 97 -3.46 -12.00 1.03
CA GLN A 97 -3.95 -10.90 0.21
C GLN A 97 -4.73 -9.88 1.02
N PHE A 98 -4.59 -8.62 0.64
CA PHE A 98 -5.36 -7.54 1.24
C PHE A 98 -5.40 -6.38 0.24
N MET A 99 -6.32 -5.45 0.46
CA MET A 99 -6.55 -4.38 -0.49
C MET A 99 -6.14 -3.04 0.07
N PHE A 100 -5.56 -2.20 -0.78
CA PHE A 100 -5.21 -0.83 -0.44
C PHE A 100 -6.32 0.09 -0.88
N VAL A 101 -6.77 0.98 0.01
CA VAL A 101 -7.83 1.94 -0.29
C VAL A 101 -7.35 3.33 0.06
N ASN A 102 -7.50 4.23 -0.86
CA ASN A 102 -7.14 5.64 -0.66
C ASN A 102 -8.29 6.49 -1.17
N ASN A 103 -9.04 7.06 -0.24
CA ASN A 103 -10.19 7.89 -0.57
C ASN A 103 -9.87 9.36 -0.51
N ASN A 104 -8.60 9.70 -0.50
CA ASN A 104 -8.18 11.09 -0.46
C ASN A 104 -8.45 11.72 -1.83
N PRO A 105 -9.36 12.71 -1.92
CA PRO A 105 -9.76 13.24 -3.22
C PRO A 105 -8.63 13.86 -4.02
N ARG A 106 -7.68 14.49 -3.34
CA ARG A 106 -6.59 15.12 -4.06
C ARG A 106 -5.72 14.14 -4.79
N ILE A 107 -5.43 13.04 -4.12
CA ILE A 107 -4.59 12.03 -4.73
C ILE A 107 -5.34 11.34 -5.84
N ALA A 108 -6.63 11.13 -5.65
CA ALA A 108 -7.42 10.48 -6.68
C ALA A 108 -7.40 11.28 -7.98
N SER A 109 -7.51 12.59 -7.88
CA SER A 109 -7.52 13.37 -9.11
C SER A 109 -6.17 13.36 -9.79
N ASN A 110 -5.10 13.24 -9.05
CA ASN A 110 -3.79 13.16 -9.66
C ASN A 110 -3.54 11.79 -10.26
N SER A 111 -4.06 10.79 -9.63
CA SER A 111 -3.75 9.44 -10.04
C SER A 111 -4.31 9.10 -11.39
N ALA A 112 -5.22 9.90 -11.89
CA ALA A 112 -5.78 9.62 -13.19
C ALA A 112 -4.73 9.52 -14.28
N ILE A 113 -3.62 10.16 -14.09
CA ILE A 113 -2.61 10.19 -15.12
C ILE A 113 -1.32 9.53 -14.72
N SER A 114 -1.25 9.00 -13.52
CA SER A 114 0.01 8.45 -13.08
C SER A 114 0.10 6.98 -13.42
N THR A 115 1.30 6.50 -13.46
CA THR A 115 1.53 5.08 -13.64
C THR A 115 1.54 4.41 -12.29
N ARG A 116 1.17 3.16 -12.28
CA ARG A 116 1.07 2.42 -11.05
C ARG A 116 2.40 1.91 -10.60
N SER A 117 3.08 1.26 -11.50
CA SER A 117 4.41 0.80 -11.16
C SER A 117 5.39 1.83 -11.69
N LEU A 118 6.58 1.82 -11.14
CA LEU A 118 7.55 2.82 -11.52
C LEU A 118 8.47 2.30 -12.60
N THR A 119 7.91 1.58 -13.55
CA THR A 119 8.67 1.08 -14.67
C THR A 119 8.26 1.81 -15.94
N PRO A 120 9.18 2.04 -16.85
CA PRO A 120 8.84 2.69 -18.10
C PRO A 120 7.87 1.89 -18.96
N GLU A 121 7.91 0.59 -18.82
CA GLU A 121 7.03 -0.24 -19.61
C GLU A 121 5.58 0.08 -19.43
N ASP A 122 5.19 0.28 -18.20
CA ASP A 122 3.80 0.56 -17.92
C ASP A 122 3.36 1.83 -18.60
N ARG A 123 4.21 2.82 -18.59
CA ARG A 123 3.87 4.08 -19.21
C ARG A 123 3.70 3.91 -20.71
N GLN A 124 4.57 3.15 -21.30
CA GLN A 124 4.48 2.94 -22.73
C GLN A 124 3.19 2.27 -23.12
N LYS A 125 2.79 1.32 -22.34
CA LYS A 125 1.55 0.67 -22.66
C LYS A 125 0.38 1.62 -22.58
N ALA A 126 0.37 2.45 -21.61
CA ALA A 126 -0.71 3.40 -21.50
C ALA A 126 -0.75 4.33 -22.70
N ASP A 127 0.40 4.71 -23.16
CA ASP A 127 0.47 5.61 -24.29
C ASP A 127 0.07 4.94 -25.57
N GLY A 128 0.54 3.75 -25.67
CA GLY A 128 0.32 3.11 -26.94
C GLY A 128 -1.11 2.87 -27.25
N LYS A 129 -1.64 3.07 -26.46
CA LYS A 129 -2.88 2.98 -26.84
C LYS A 129 -3.42 3.48 -27.65
#